data_683dc98bf7f4817767dd3c1eea95b77c
#
_entry.id   683dc98bf7f4817767dd3c1eea95b77c
#
_cell.length_a   1.000
_cell.length_b   1.000
_cell.length_c   1.000
_cell.angle_alpha   90.00
_cell.angle_beta   90.00
_cell.angle_gamma   90.00
#
_symmetry.space_group_name_H-M   'P 1'
#
loop_
_entity.id
_entity.type
_entity.pdbx_description
1 polymer ?
#
loop_
_entity_poly.entity_id
_entity_poly.type
_entity_poly.pdbx_seq_one_letter_code
_entity_poly.pdbx_strand_id
1 'polypeptide(L)'
;MNKIFKVIWSKSKQCYVVVSEMAKNTTGKKKIVVASILATLAMTTAVQDVNAVNGSGDRAGFSDGSSGVAFHSTQGLAIGLKNGDVTRANGNVATVAIGAHSHANGSSSVAIGGGETNGQGAVALGWVSATGNSAVALGGTGGTAANGDNAFATSGGVATGANTFAASGGVASQSNAIAIGSDSKGAGESALALGKSTQAKSSKSIAVGEGATADGTATIAIGAGNTATGWGSSAIGKNVQVTKERSTALGWDLTVDQAAATLVGYNSQVHANQGTGLGSTINIESAAQYGTGIGYQVDVTGKNAVAIGSSGDLGTHTAARATDAVAVGTATVASGEAATAIGKKAAASNDNSIAIGTNATSSDSAAVAIGYDSKASNTGTVAIGYGANVTGYTSVAIGNSATATGGTSVVIGDGASSTVGLGTALGRGAKANHEGSVALGAQSETGAANSTSTMTVAGKSYTLAGGTANGTVSIGSASKKRTITNVAAGTVSATSTDAVNGSQLHAVVQAVES
;
A
#
# COMPACT_ATOMS: atom_id res chain seq x y z
N MET A 1 -26.36 -15.63 27.46
CA MET A 1 -25.85 -15.84 26.09
C MET A 1 -26.23 -17.24 25.65
N ASN A 2 -27.16 -17.35 24.72
CA ASN A 2 -27.58 -18.64 24.18
C ASN A 2 -26.48 -19.15 23.25
N LYS A 3 -25.99 -20.36 23.53
CA LYS A 3 -25.07 -21.06 22.64
C LYS A 3 -25.85 -21.54 21.41
N ILE A 4 -25.57 -20.96 20.24
CA ILE A 4 -26.26 -21.27 18.98
C ILE A 4 -25.70 -22.56 18.32
N PHE A 5 -24.64 -23.15 18.85
CA PHE A 5 -23.95 -24.30 18.29
C PHE A 5 -23.62 -25.35 19.35
N LYS A 6 -23.66 -26.62 18.97
CA LYS A 6 -23.14 -27.73 19.76
C LYS A 6 -22.13 -28.54 18.94
N VAL A 7 -21.20 -29.18 19.65
CA VAL A 7 -20.20 -30.06 19.04
C VAL A 7 -20.69 -31.50 19.14
N ILE A 8 -20.73 -32.20 18.03
CA ILE A 8 -21.10 -33.61 17.96
C ILE A 8 -20.01 -34.43 17.26
N TRP A 9 -19.85 -35.68 17.66
CA TRP A 9 -18.93 -36.62 16.99
C TRP A 9 -19.53 -37.12 15.67
N SER A 10 -18.84 -36.88 14.57
CA SER A 10 -19.21 -37.42 13.24
C SER A 10 -18.54 -38.76 12.98
N LYS A 11 -19.32 -39.83 13.01
CA LYS A 11 -18.81 -41.18 12.72
C LYS A 11 -18.29 -41.34 11.28
N SER A 12 -18.81 -40.59 10.33
CA SER A 12 -18.38 -40.62 8.92
C SER A 12 -17.08 -39.86 8.64
N LYS A 13 -16.77 -38.84 9.45
CA LYS A 13 -15.55 -38.04 9.33
C LYS A 13 -14.52 -38.30 10.42
N GLN A 14 -14.85 -39.15 11.40
CA GLN A 14 -14.01 -39.48 12.56
C GLN A 14 -13.43 -38.28 13.30
N CYS A 15 -14.20 -37.17 13.39
CA CYS A 15 -13.82 -35.95 14.10
C CYS A 15 -15.03 -35.29 14.73
N TYR A 16 -14.78 -34.37 15.68
CA TYR A 16 -15.82 -33.50 16.23
C TYR A 16 -16.17 -32.40 15.24
N VAL A 17 -17.46 -32.17 15.00
CA VAL A 17 -17.96 -31.09 14.14
C VAL A 17 -18.90 -30.19 14.93
N VAL A 18 -18.84 -28.90 14.65
CA VAL A 18 -19.74 -27.90 15.23
C VAL A 18 -20.99 -27.85 14.36
N VAL A 19 -22.15 -28.03 14.96
CA VAL A 19 -23.45 -27.96 14.27
C VAL A 19 -24.37 -26.95 14.94
N SER A 20 -25.26 -26.34 14.16
CA SER A 20 -26.32 -25.49 14.68
C SER A 20 -27.29 -26.30 15.55
N GLU A 21 -27.75 -25.74 16.63
CA GLU A 21 -28.79 -26.36 17.49
C GLU A 21 -30.12 -26.65 16.76
N MET A 22 -30.34 -26.02 15.61
CA MET A 22 -31.51 -26.27 14.77
C MET A 22 -31.35 -27.51 13.84
N ALA A 23 -30.18 -28.12 13.78
CA ALA A 23 -29.98 -29.35 13.01
C ALA A 23 -30.63 -30.53 13.73
N LYS A 24 -31.90 -30.79 13.47
CA LYS A 24 -32.58 -32.02 13.90
C LYS A 24 -31.94 -33.21 13.21
N ASN A 25 -31.53 -34.19 14.00
CA ASN A 25 -31.00 -35.49 13.54
C ASN A 25 -32.11 -36.26 12.79
N THR A 26 -32.19 -36.04 11.48
CA THR A 26 -33.04 -36.88 10.62
C THR A 26 -32.18 -37.96 9.98
N THR A 27 -32.03 -39.07 10.70
CA THR A 27 -31.71 -40.37 10.11
C THR A 27 -32.95 -40.82 9.32
N GLY A 28 -33.05 -40.33 8.12
CA GLY A 28 -34.05 -40.75 7.15
C GLY A 28 -33.47 -40.57 5.75
N LYS A 29 -33.24 -41.64 5.07
CA LYS A 29 -32.84 -41.70 3.66
C LYS A 29 -33.77 -40.78 2.86
N LYS A 30 -33.36 -39.57 2.53
CA LYS A 30 -34.02 -38.79 1.49
C LYS A 30 -33.61 -39.42 0.15
N LYS A 31 -34.40 -40.32 -0.34
CA LYS A 31 -34.52 -40.57 -1.77
C LYS A 31 -34.95 -39.23 -2.38
N ILE A 32 -34.15 -38.72 -3.28
CA ILE A 32 -34.39 -37.50 -4.04
C ILE A 32 -35.80 -37.61 -4.66
N VAL A 33 -36.61 -36.59 -4.45
CA VAL A 33 -38.01 -36.42 -4.88
C VAL A 33 -38.11 -36.23 -6.41
N VAL A 34 -37.34 -36.92 -7.21
CA VAL A 34 -37.59 -37.09 -8.64
C VAL A 34 -38.69 -38.12 -8.91
N ALA A 35 -38.95 -39.04 -7.95
CA ALA A 35 -40.00 -40.05 -8.07
C ALA A 35 -41.39 -39.54 -7.65
N SER A 36 -41.55 -38.42 -6.96
CA SER A 36 -42.86 -37.94 -6.49
C SER A 36 -43.57 -37.01 -7.49
N ILE A 37 -42.88 -36.41 -8.45
CA ILE A 37 -43.53 -35.66 -9.53
C ILE A 37 -44.11 -36.59 -10.58
N LEU A 38 -43.54 -37.77 -10.82
CA LEU A 38 -44.16 -38.79 -11.67
C LEU A 38 -45.37 -39.48 -11.04
N ALA A 39 -45.46 -39.52 -9.69
CA ALA A 39 -46.56 -40.23 -9.01
C ALA A 39 -47.82 -39.37 -8.84
N THR A 40 -47.72 -38.01 -8.83
CA THR A 40 -48.88 -37.12 -8.75
C THR A 40 -49.52 -36.82 -10.11
N LEU A 41 -48.82 -37.05 -11.22
CA LEU A 41 -49.41 -36.92 -12.54
C LEU A 41 -50.18 -38.19 -12.99
N ALA A 42 -50.02 -39.28 -12.24
CA ALA A 42 -50.68 -40.56 -12.55
C ALA A 42 -52.08 -40.74 -11.91
N MET A 43 -52.61 -39.77 -11.15
CA MET A 43 -53.84 -39.99 -10.37
C MET A 43 -55.07 -39.21 -10.83
N THR A 44 -55.13 -38.58 -11.98
CA THR A 44 -56.36 -37.85 -12.40
C THR A 44 -56.87 -38.12 -13.81
N THR A 45 -56.31 -39.08 -14.56
CA THR A 45 -56.99 -39.56 -15.75
C THR A 45 -56.80 -41.07 -15.87
N ALA A 46 -57.87 -41.79 -16.06
CA ALA A 46 -57.85 -43.22 -16.35
C ALA A 46 -56.97 -43.45 -17.60
N VAL A 47 -55.75 -43.94 -17.38
CA VAL A 47 -54.91 -44.42 -18.47
C VAL A 47 -55.43 -45.83 -18.81
N GLN A 48 -56.22 -45.94 -19.82
CA GLN A 48 -56.45 -47.18 -20.50
C GLN A 48 -55.12 -47.62 -21.14
N ASP A 49 -54.78 -48.87 -20.92
CA ASP A 49 -53.62 -49.64 -21.41
C ASP A 49 -52.74 -48.99 -22.48
N VAL A 50 -51.55 -48.54 -22.09
CA VAL A 50 -50.48 -48.22 -23.03
C VAL A 50 -49.81 -49.54 -23.47
N ASN A 51 -50.30 -50.13 -24.53
CA ASN A 51 -49.57 -51.22 -25.19
C ASN A 51 -48.34 -50.62 -25.89
N ALA A 52 -47.15 -50.92 -25.41
CA ALA A 52 -45.89 -50.61 -26.08
C ALA A 52 -45.83 -51.37 -27.41
N VAL A 53 -46.08 -50.68 -28.51
CA VAL A 53 -45.89 -51.21 -29.85
C VAL A 53 -44.42 -51.13 -30.22
N ASN A 54 -43.76 -52.28 -30.18
CA ASN A 54 -42.43 -52.50 -30.72
C ASN A 54 -42.53 -52.61 -32.25
N GLY A 55 -42.27 -51.57 -33.02
CA GLY A 55 -42.33 -51.59 -34.46
C GLY A 55 -41.65 -50.43 -35.13
N SER A 56 -40.64 -50.69 -35.92
CA SER A 56 -39.94 -49.74 -36.78
C SER A 56 -40.94 -49.03 -37.72
N GLY A 57 -41.15 -47.73 -37.56
CA GLY A 57 -41.58 -46.87 -38.64
C GLY A 57 -42.93 -46.19 -38.56
N ASP A 58 -43.74 -46.24 -37.49
CA ASP A 58 -45.03 -45.57 -37.48
C ASP A 58 -45.28 -44.69 -36.24
N ARG A 59 -45.81 -43.50 -36.50
CA ARG A 59 -46.25 -42.51 -35.54
C ARG A 59 -47.51 -43.01 -34.81
N ALA A 60 -47.38 -43.52 -33.61
CA ALA A 60 -48.54 -43.75 -32.76
C ALA A 60 -48.81 -42.46 -31.94
N GLY A 61 -49.69 -41.61 -32.43
CA GLY A 61 -50.22 -40.46 -31.69
C GLY A 61 -51.58 -40.86 -31.09
N PHE A 62 -51.75 -40.80 -29.78
CA PHE A 62 -53.07 -40.77 -29.16
C PHE A 62 -53.55 -39.33 -29.09
N SER A 63 -54.57 -38.94 -29.82
CA SER A 63 -55.24 -37.64 -29.67
C SER A 63 -56.72 -37.87 -29.40
N ASP A 64 -57.16 -37.53 -28.21
CA ASP A 64 -58.59 -37.39 -27.87
C ASP A 64 -59.13 -36.00 -28.22
N GLY A 65 -58.39 -35.23 -28.98
CA GLY A 65 -58.80 -33.91 -29.38
C GLY A 65 -58.33 -32.78 -28.42
N SER A 66 -57.73 -33.07 -27.26
CA SER A 66 -57.33 -32.03 -26.26
C SER A 66 -55.89 -32.12 -25.79
N SER A 67 -55.21 -33.27 -25.91
CA SER A 67 -53.82 -33.46 -25.49
C SER A 67 -53.12 -34.47 -26.40
N GLY A 68 -51.90 -34.19 -26.86
CA GLY A 68 -51.09 -35.09 -27.68
C GLY A 68 -49.93 -35.73 -26.91
N VAL A 69 -49.86 -37.05 -26.86
CA VAL A 69 -48.66 -37.79 -26.49
C VAL A 69 -48.12 -38.44 -27.74
N ALA A 70 -46.91 -38.13 -28.15
CA ALA A 70 -46.27 -38.75 -29.30
C ALA A 70 -44.96 -39.43 -28.88
N PHE A 71 -44.84 -40.73 -29.20
CA PHE A 71 -43.57 -41.45 -29.16
C PHE A 71 -42.94 -41.38 -30.55
N HIS A 72 -41.78 -40.76 -30.67
CA HIS A 72 -41.07 -40.69 -31.94
C HIS A 72 -39.81 -41.57 -31.88
N SER A 73 -39.78 -42.52 -32.82
CA SER A 73 -38.67 -43.48 -33.08
C SER A 73 -37.79 -43.87 -31.89
N THR A 74 -37.91 -45.10 -31.52
CA THR A 74 -37.07 -45.94 -30.67
C THR A 74 -36.98 -45.68 -29.19
N GLN A 75 -37.02 -44.44 -28.61
CA GLN A 75 -36.97 -44.23 -27.15
C GLN A 75 -37.27 -42.80 -26.66
N GLY A 76 -38.09 -41.98 -27.34
CA GLY A 76 -38.43 -40.62 -26.92
C GLY A 76 -39.87 -40.49 -26.40
N LEU A 77 -40.09 -39.66 -25.35
CA LEU A 77 -41.40 -39.31 -24.80
C LEU A 77 -41.70 -37.84 -25.09
N ALA A 78 -42.77 -37.57 -25.84
CA ALA A 78 -43.29 -36.20 -26.06
C ALA A 78 -44.72 -36.08 -25.52
N ILE A 79 -44.97 -35.11 -24.60
CA ILE A 79 -46.26 -34.81 -24.00
C ILE A 79 -46.58 -33.32 -24.24
N GLY A 80 -47.54 -32.99 -25.08
CA GLY A 80 -47.88 -31.59 -25.42
C GLY A 80 -49.39 -31.30 -25.39
N LEU A 81 -49.75 -30.00 -25.40
CA LEU A 81 -51.14 -29.52 -25.51
C LEU A 81 -51.49 -29.25 -26.97
N LYS A 82 -52.78 -29.45 -27.30
CA LYS A 82 -53.33 -29.22 -28.63
C LYS A 82 -53.55 -27.73 -28.87
N ASN A 83 -52.99 -27.15 -29.93
CA ASN A 83 -53.37 -25.97 -30.69
C ASN A 83 -52.15 -25.39 -31.43
N GLY A 84 -51.67 -26.13 -32.44
CA GLY A 84 -50.60 -25.63 -33.32
C GLY A 84 -49.19 -25.68 -32.72
N ASP A 85 -49.04 -26.02 -31.44
CA ASP A 85 -47.79 -26.09 -30.74
C ASP A 85 -47.09 -27.45 -30.93
N VAL A 86 -45.91 -27.39 -31.48
CA VAL A 86 -45.16 -28.63 -31.81
C VAL A 86 -44.23 -29.00 -30.65
N THR A 87 -44.62 -30.01 -29.85
CA THR A 87 -43.74 -30.65 -28.89
C THR A 87 -42.96 -31.78 -29.60
N ARG A 88 -41.64 -31.79 -29.52
CA ARG A 88 -40.79 -32.73 -30.26
C ARG A 88 -39.73 -33.41 -29.38
N ALA A 89 -39.67 -34.72 -29.47
CA ALA A 89 -38.60 -35.55 -28.90
C ALA A 89 -37.86 -36.23 -30.06
N ASN A 90 -36.89 -35.54 -30.68
CA ASN A 90 -36.22 -35.96 -31.92
C ASN A 90 -34.87 -36.64 -31.70
N GLY A 91 -34.38 -36.74 -30.47
CA GLY A 91 -33.10 -37.38 -30.18
C GLY A 91 -33.12 -38.90 -30.40
N ASN A 92 -31.96 -39.46 -30.66
CA ASN A 92 -31.84 -40.87 -31.03
C ASN A 92 -32.08 -41.85 -29.86
N VAL A 93 -31.93 -41.43 -28.60
CA VAL A 93 -32.05 -42.27 -27.39
C VAL A 93 -32.58 -41.46 -26.20
N ALA A 94 -33.56 -42.01 -25.46
CA ALA A 94 -34.04 -41.56 -24.16
C ALA A 94 -34.36 -40.04 -24.03
N THR A 95 -34.96 -39.43 -25.04
CA THR A 95 -35.36 -38.03 -25.02
C THR A 95 -36.71 -37.80 -24.35
N VAL A 96 -36.88 -36.68 -23.62
CA VAL A 96 -38.14 -36.31 -22.96
C VAL A 96 -38.52 -34.87 -23.33
N ALA A 97 -39.69 -34.67 -23.96
CA ALA A 97 -40.24 -33.34 -24.23
C ALA A 97 -41.64 -33.23 -23.59
N ILE A 98 -41.85 -32.29 -22.69
CA ILE A 98 -43.15 -32.09 -21.99
C ILE A 98 -43.54 -30.62 -22.00
N GLY A 99 -44.76 -30.35 -22.49
CA GLY A 99 -45.32 -29.01 -22.56
C GLY A 99 -45.28 -28.39 -23.96
N ALA A 100 -46.08 -27.31 -24.17
CA ALA A 100 -46.13 -26.61 -25.43
C ALA A 100 -44.74 -26.05 -25.80
N HIS A 101 -44.41 -26.12 -27.12
CA HIS A 101 -43.10 -25.66 -27.66
C HIS A 101 -41.85 -26.33 -27.09
N SER A 102 -41.98 -27.50 -26.37
CA SER A 102 -40.82 -28.20 -25.86
C SER A 102 -40.15 -29.03 -26.97
N HIS A 103 -38.86 -28.79 -27.24
CA HIS A 103 -38.07 -29.45 -28.27
C HIS A 103 -36.83 -30.16 -27.66
N ALA A 104 -36.88 -31.47 -27.56
CA ALA A 104 -35.76 -32.31 -27.12
C ALA A 104 -35.11 -32.98 -28.34
N ASN A 105 -34.08 -32.36 -28.91
CA ASN A 105 -33.40 -32.78 -30.13
C ASN A 105 -32.11 -33.55 -29.87
N GLY A 106 -31.45 -33.35 -28.75
CA GLY A 106 -30.22 -34.09 -28.38
C GLY A 106 -30.50 -35.47 -27.80
N SER A 107 -29.64 -36.44 -28.01
CA SER A 107 -29.75 -37.75 -27.37
C SER A 107 -29.70 -37.66 -25.85
N SER A 108 -30.57 -38.40 -25.15
CA SER A 108 -30.71 -38.37 -23.68
C SER A 108 -31.06 -36.99 -23.09
N SER A 109 -31.65 -36.09 -23.88
CA SER A 109 -32.00 -34.73 -23.45
C SER A 109 -33.42 -34.63 -22.88
N VAL A 110 -33.64 -33.59 -22.06
CA VAL A 110 -34.93 -33.31 -21.41
C VAL A 110 -35.33 -31.87 -21.64
N ALA A 111 -36.48 -31.61 -22.27
CA ALA A 111 -37.07 -30.32 -22.50
C ALA A 111 -38.47 -30.23 -21.89
N ILE A 112 -38.72 -29.32 -20.97
CA ILE A 112 -40.01 -29.16 -20.28
C ILE A 112 -40.45 -27.71 -20.25
N GLY A 113 -41.73 -27.42 -20.56
CA GLY A 113 -42.34 -26.09 -20.40
C GLY A 113 -41.89 -25.06 -21.44
N GLY A 114 -41.71 -25.45 -22.70
CA GLY A 114 -41.26 -24.59 -23.80
C GLY A 114 -39.72 -24.59 -23.95
N GLY A 115 -39.02 -25.47 -23.30
CA GLY A 115 -37.55 -25.60 -23.39
C GLY A 115 -37.09 -26.17 -24.73
N GLU A 116 -35.89 -25.82 -25.16
CA GLU A 116 -35.21 -26.37 -26.32
C GLU A 116 -33.86 -26.99 -25.92
N THR A 117 -33.62 -28.25 -26.33
CA THR A 117 -32.35 -28.92 -26.13
C THR A 117 -31.81 -29.46 -27.45
N ASN A 118 -30.52 -29.20 -27.76
CA ASN A 118 -29.86 -29.74 -28.95
C ASN A 118 -28.62 -30.59 -28.57
N GLY A 119 -28.02 -30.39 -27.40
CA GLY A 119 -26.88 -31.13 -26.91
C GLY A 119 -27.25 -32.52 -26.36
N GLN A 120 -26.31 -33.45 -26.43
CA GLN A 120 -26.44 -34.76 -25.80
C GLN A 120 -26.50 -34.60 -24.27
N GLY A 121 -27.49 -35.22 -23.61
CA GLY A 121 -27.65 -35.12 -22.15
C GLY A 121 -28.09 -33.75 -21.66
N ALA A 122 -28.49 -32.82 -22.54
CA ALA A 122 -28.90 -31.49 -22.17
C ALA A 122 -30.26 -31.44 -21.47
N VAL A 123 -30.46 -30.51 -20.54
CA VAL A 123 -31.69 -30.28 -19.78
C VAL A 123 -32.16 -28.85 -19.92
N ALA A 124 -33.38 -28.62 -20.38
CA ALA A 124 -34.03 -27.32 -20.47
C ALA A 124 -35.38 -27.35 -19.74
N LEU A 125 -35.53 -26.55 -18.67
CA LEU A 125 -36.77 -26.43 -17.90
C LEU A 125 -37.28 -24.98 -17.93
N GLY A 126 -38.45 -24.78 -18.53
CA GLY A 126 -39.04 -23.44 -18.80
C GLY A 126 -38.72 -22.97 -20.23
N TRP A 127 -39.04 -21.72 -20.56
CA TRP A 127 -38.77 -21.10 -21.87
C TRP A 127 -37.27 -20.74 -22.01
N VAL A 128 -36.43 -21.76 -22.15
CA VAL A 128 -34.96 -21.66 -22.11
C VAL A 128 -34.32 -22.58 -23.16
N SER A 129 -33.07 -22.33 -23.50
CA SER A 129 -32.31 -23.10 -24.47
C SER A 129 -31.07 -23.76 -23.83
N ALA A 130 -30.88 -25.07 -24.06
CA ALA A 130 -29.70 -25.84 -23.67
C ALA A 130 -29.13 -26.55 -24.89
N THR A 131 -28.17 -25.97 -25.58
CA THR A 131 -27.64 -26.48 -26.87
C THR A 131 -26.29 -27.18 -26.74
N GLY A 132 -25.53 -26.95 -25.67
CA GLY A 132 -24.28 -27.67 -25.39
C GLY A 132 -24.51 -29.10 -24.85
N ASN A 133 -23.53 -29.98 -25.00
CA ASN A 133 -23.59 -31.33 -24.42
C ASN A 133 -23.57 -31.26 -22.90
N SER A 134 -24.43 -32.03 -22.23
CA SER A 134 -24.61 -31.98 -20.77
C SER A 134 -24.94 -30.60 -20.21
N ALA A 135 -25.40 -29.67 -21.04
CA ALA A 135 -25.79 -28.32 -20.62
C ALA A 135 -27.12 -28.33 -19.87
N VAL A 136 -27.26 -27.43 -18.89
CA VAL A 136 -28.47 -27.29 -18.08
C VAL A 136 -28.96 -25.86 -18.10
N ALA A 137 -30.17 -25.62 -18.60
CA ALA A 137 -30.83 -24.32 -18.57
C ALA A 137 -32.12 -24.38 -17.72
N LEU A 138 -32.25 -23.52 -16.73
CA LEU A 138 -33.38 -23.44 -15.80
C LEU A 138 -33.96 -22.02 -15.77
N GLY A 139 -35.24 -21.85 -16.10
CA GLY A 139 -35.86 -20.53 -16.01
C GLY A 139 -37.27 -20.48 -16.57
N GLY A 140 -38.01 -19.41 -16.29
CA GLY A 140 -39.44 -19.25 -16.66
C GLY A 140 -39.72 -18.21 -17.73
N THR A 141 -38.82 -17.31 -18.09
CA THR A 141 -39.01 -16.27 -19.10
C THR A 141 -37.76 -16.10 -19.96
N GLY A 142 -37.95 -15.80 -21.26
CA GLY A 142 -36.93 -15.84 -22.30
C GLY A 142 -35.58 -15.14 -21.92
N GLY A 143 -34.50 -15.65 -22.50
CA GLY A 143 -33.14 -15.13 -22.33
C GLY A 143 -32.15 -16.06 -21.61
N THR A 144 -32.62 -17.10 -20.88
CA THR A 144 -31.72 -18.12 -20.30
C THR A 144 -31.21 -19.07 -21.39
N ALA A 145 -29.90 -19.18 -21.53
CA ALA A 145 -29.29 -20.05 -22.53
C ALA A 145 -28.02 -20.74 -22.00
N ALA A 146 -27.96 -22.05 -22.09
CA ALA A 146 -26.78 -22.86 -21.77
C ALA A 146 -26.27 -23.49 -23.07
N ASN A 147 -25.38 -22.80 -23.77
CA ASN A 147 -24.93 -23.19 -25.12
C ASN A 147 -23.58 -23.88 -25.14
N GLY A 148 -22.76 -23.73 -24.11
CA GLY A 148 -21.50 -24.44 -24.00
C GLY A 148 -21.64 -25.86 -23.43
N ASP A 149 -20.70 -26.73 -23.71
CA ASP A 149 -20.65 -28.07 -23.13
C ASP A 149 -20.49 -27.98 -21.60
N ASN A 150 -21.27 -28.76 -20.84
CA ASN A 150 -21.36 -28.70 -19.38
C ASN A 150 -21.76 -27.34 -18.82
N ALA A 151 -22.33 -26.45 -19.62
CA ALA A 151 -22.75 -25.14 -19.18
C ALA A 151 -24.01 -25.21 -18.29
N PHE A 152 -24.08 -24.33 -17.28
CA PHE A 152 -25.26 -24.17 -16.46
C PHE A 152 -25.76 -22.71 -16.54
N ALA A 153 -27.02 -22.53 -16.92
CA ALA A 153 -27.64 -21.21 -16.98
C ALA A 153 -28.98 -21.19 -16.24
N THR A 154 -29.25 -20.11 -15.47
CA THR A 154 -30.52 -19.94 -14.78
C THR A 154 -30.91 -18.45 -14.67
N SER A 155 -32.23 -18.18 -14.50
CA SER A 155 -32.75 -16.83 -14.21
C SER A 155 -32.26 -15.74 -15.19
N GLY A 156 -32.36 -15.96 -16.49
CA GLY A 156 -31.92 -15.03 -17.52
C GLY A 156 -30.41 -15.05 -17.81
N GLY A 157 -29.66 -15.96 -17.19
CA GLY A 157 -28.23 -16.10 -17.45
C GLY A 157 -27.92 -16.71 -18.82
N VAL A 158 -26.82 -16.32 -19.44
CA VAL A 158 -26.34 -16.83 -20.73
C VAL A 158 -24.94 -17.44 -20.55
N ALA A 159 -24.85 -18.78 -20.68
CA ALA A 159 -23.64 -19.55 -20.51
C ALA A 159 -23.21 -20.15 -21.85
N THR A 160 -22.24 -19.54 -22.55
CA THR A 160 -21.85 -19.93 -23.91
C THR A 160 -20.51 -20.66 -24.00
N GLY A 161 -19.62 -20.48 -23.06
CA GLY A 161 -18.37 -21.24 -22.98
C GLY A 161 -18.53 -22.62 -22.34
N ALA A 162 -17.59 -23.52 -22.55
CA ALA A 162 -17.59 -24.84 -21.90
C ALA A 162 -17.37 -24.71 -20.38
N ASN A 163 -18.07 -25.54 -19.58
CA ASN A 163 -18.02 -25.56 -18.11
C ASN A 163 -18.36 -24.22 -17.46
N THR A 164 -19.23 -23.40 -18.06
CA THR A 164 -19.61 -22.09 -17.56
C THR A 164 -20.83 -22.12 -16.64
N PHE A 165 -20.90 -21.13 -15.75
CA PHE A 165 -22.07 -20.87 -14.92
C PHE A 165 -22.57 -19.43 -15.10
N ALA A 166 -23.84 -19.27 -15.49
CA ALA A 166 -24.45 -17.96 -15.64
C ALA A 166 -25.80 -17.88 -14.91
N ALA A 167 -26.03 -16.84 -14.10
CA ALA A 167 -27.27 -16.67 -13.35
C ALA A 167 -27.67 -15.21 -13.21
N SER A 168 -28.99 -14.97 -13.00
CA SER A 168 -29.56 -13.64 -12.71
C SER A 168 -29.18 -12.57 -13.75
N GLY A 169 -29.27 -12.91 -15.04
CA GLY A 169 -28.94 -12.01 -16.15
C GLY A 169 -27.43 -11.90 -16.44
N GLY A 170 -26.60 -12.73 -15.84
CA GLY A 170 -25.16 -12.78 -16.12
C GLY A 170 -24.82 -13.45 -17.44
N VAL A 171 -23.72 -13.06 -18.08
CA VAL A 171 -23.20 -13.65 -19.32
C VAL A 171 -21.81 -14.23 -19.08
N ALA A 172 -21.68 -15.58 -19.17
CA ALA A 172 -20.42 -16.31 -19.06
C ALA A 172 -20.03 -16.84 -20.45
N SER A 173 -19.07 -16.22 -21.13
CA SER A 173 -18.82 -16.44 -22.55
C SER A 173 -17.60 -17.30 -22.89
N GLN A 174 -16.64 -17.43 -21.98
CA GLN A 174 -15.44 -18.23 -22.20
C GLN A 174 -15.39 -19.44 -21.27
N SER A 175 -14.56 -20.43 -21.59
CA SER A 175 -14.45 -21.68 -20.83
C SER A 175 -14.17 -21.44 -19.34
N ASN A 176 -14.85 -22.20 -18.48
CA ASN A 176 -14.75 -22.15 -17.02
C ASN A 176 -15.14 -20.79 -16.40
N ALA A 177 -15.78 -19.89 -17.15
CA ALA A 177 -16.21 -18.59 -16.63
C ALA A 177 -17.49 -18.71 -15.79
N ILE A 178 -17.60 -17.82 -14.79
CA ILE A 178 -18.77 -17.67 -13.93
C ILE A 178 -19.28 -16.23 -14.03
N ALA A 179 -20.58 -16.03 -14.25
CA ALA A 179 -21.22 -14.72 -14.26
C ALA A 179 -22.54 -14.75 -13.49
N ILE A 180 -22.64 -14.03 -12.39
CA ILE A 180 -23.83 -14.00 -11.54
C ILE A 180 -24.20 -12.54 -11.22
N GLY A 181 -25.40 -12.14 -11.61
CA GLY A 181 -25.93 -10.81 -11.37
C GLY A 181 -26.36 -10.10 -12.65
N SER A 182 -27.28 -9.13 -12.54
CA SER A 182 -27.77 -8.36 -13.68
C SER A 182 -26.61 -7.66 -14.39
N ASP A 183 -26.53 -7.84 -15.70
CA ASP A 183 -25.49 -7.29 -16.57
C ASP A 183 -24.05 -7.68 -16.21
N SER A 184 -23.87 -8.77 -15.40
CA SER A 184 -22.53 -9.26 -15.09
C SER A 184 -21.92 -10.00 -16.30
N LYS A 185 -20.62 -9.88 -16.54
CA LYS A 185 -19.91 -10.46 -17.68
C LYS A 185 -18.65 -11.20 -17.24
N GLY A 186 -18.66 -12.52 -17.36
CA GLY A 186 -17.49 -13.38 -17.28
C GLY A 186 -16.97 -13.66 -18.71
N ALA A 187 -16.16 -12.74 -19.25
CA ALA A 187 -15.74 -12.76 -20.64
C ALA A 187 -14.34 -13.34 -20.86
N GLY A 188 -13.55 -13.54 -19.80
CA GLY A 188 -12.26 -14.22 -19.86
C GLY A 188 -12.35 -15.72 -19.54
N GLU A 189 -11.40 -16.50 -20.00
CA GLU A 189 -11.25 -17.89 -19.60
C GLU A 189 -11.00 -18.00 -18.09
N SER A 190 -11.75 -18.84 -17.39
CA SER A 190 -11.70 -18.98 -15.93
C SER A 190 -11.97 -17.65 -15.18
N ALA A 191 -12.72 -16.74 -15.77
CA ALA A 191 -13.10 -15.49 -15.16
C ALA A 191 -14.27 -15.65 -14.18
N LEU A 192 -14.28 -14.84 -13.11
CA LEU A 192 -15.38 -14.75 -12.14
C LEU A 192 -15.94 -13.34 -12.11
N ALA A 193 -17.22 -13.18 -12.49
CA ALA A 193 -17.98 -11.94 -12.36
C ALA A 193 -19.16 -12.14 -11.41
N LEU A 194 -19.18 -11.49 -10.26
CA LEU A 194 -20.22 -11.63 -9.24
C LEU A 194 -20.72 -10.26 -8.76
N GLY A 195 -21.94 -9.92 -9.09
CA GLY A 195 -22.61 -8.68 -8.73
C GLY A 195 -23.24 -7.99 -9.94
N LYS A 196 -23.99 -6.92 -9.70
CA LYS A 196 -24.64 -6.13 -10.75
C LYS A 196 -23.60 -5.38 -11.57
N SER A 197 -23.71 -5.44 -12.90
CA SER A 197 -22.82 -4.75 -13.85
C SER A 197 -21.33 -5.02 -13.68
N THR A 198 -20.95 -6.17 -13.08
CA THR A 198 -19.56 -6.59 -12.92
C THR A 198 -18.97 -7.08 -14.24
N GLN A 199 -17.68 -6.83 -14.45
CA GLN A 199 -17.00 -7.20 -15.68
C GLN A 199 -15.65 -7.89 -15.37
N ALA A 200 -15.57 -9.20 -15.57
CA ALA A 200 -14.34 -9.96 -15.56
C ALA A 200 -13.95 -10.29 -17.01
N LYS A 201 -13.16 -9.41 -17.64
CA LYS A 201 -12.98 -9.40 -19.09
C LYS A 201 -11.84 -10.29 -19.58
N SER A 202 -10.81 -10.45 -18.78
CA SER A 202 -9.59 -11.16 -19.17
C SER A 202 -9.45 -12.52 -18.48
N SER A 203 -8.57 -13.35 -18.99
CA SER A 203 -8.33 -14.70 -18.43
C SER A 203 -7.93 -14.64 -16.96
N LYS A 204 -8.51 -15.54 -16.15
CA LYS A 204 -8.28 -15.67 -14.70
C LYS A 204 -8.58 -14.39 -13.90
N SER A 205 -9.38 -13.48 -14.45
CA SER A 205 -9.78 -12.26 -13.76
C SER A 205 -10.93 -12.51 -12.78
N ILE A 206 -10.94 -11.78 -11.68
CA ILE A 206 -11.97 -11.84 -10.63
C ILE A 206 -12.56 -10.45 -10.46
N ALA A 207 -13.85 -10.28 -10.70
CA ALA A 207 -14.61 -9.07 -10.44
C ALA A 207 -15.79 -9.39 -9.52
N VAL A 208 -15.81 -8.80 -8.33
CA VAL A 208 -16.85 -9.01 -7.32
C VAL A 208 -17.33 -7.67 -6.77
N GLY A 209 -18.63 -7.39 -6.85
CA GLY A 209 -19.23 -6.14 -6.38
C GLY A 209 -19.89 -5.34 -7.50
N GLU A 210 -20.78 -4.41 -7.16
CA GLU A 210 -21.49 -3.59 -8.14
C GLU A 210 -20.52 -2.73 -8.94
N GLY A 211 -20.55 -2.84 -10.28
CA GLY A 211 -19.69 -2.06 -11.18
C GLY A 211 -18.21 -2.39 -11.13
N ALA A 212 -17.80 -3.45 -10.46
CA ALA A 212 -16.40 -3.87 -10.44
C ALA A 212 -15.93 -4.31 -11.83
N THR A 213 -14.72 -3.89 -12.23
CA THR A 213 -14.12 -4.22 -13.53
C THR A 213 -12.72 -4.81 -13.33
N ALA A 214 -12.50 -6.04 -13.80
CA ALA A 214 -11.22 -6.72 -13.85
C ALA A 214 -10.87 -6.99 -15.33
N ASP A 215 -9.99 -6.19 -15.93
CA ASP A 215 -9.73 -6.17 -17.38
C ASP A 215 -8.28 -6.60 -17.75
N GLY A 216 -7.46 -6.97 -16.81
CA GLY A 216 -6.16 -7.58 -17.04
C GLY A 216 -6.15 -9.07 -16.74
N THR A 217 -5.23 -9.82 -17.31
CA THR A 217 -5.02 -11.24 -16.98
C THR A 217 -4.63 -11.39 -15.50
N ALA A 218 -5.29 -12.31 -14.81
CA ALA A 218 -5.09 -12.59 -13.38
C ALA A 218 -5.28 -11.35 -12.46
N THR A 219 -6.17 -10.44 -12.84
CA THR A 219 -6.52 -9.27 -12.03
C THR A 219 -7.63 -9.59 -11.02
N ILE A 220 -7.63 -8.82 -9.94
CA ILE A 220 -8.65 -8.90 -8.89
C ILE A 220 -9.28 -7.52 -8.69
N ALA A 221 -10.60 -7.40 -8.84
CA ALA A 221 -11.38 -6.21 -8.51
C ALA A 221 -12.52 -6.61 -7.56
N ILE A 222 -12.38 -6.34 -6.25
CA ILE A 222 -13.37 -6.73 -5.23
C ILE A 222 -13.88 -5.50 -4.50
N GLY A 223 -15.18 -5.25 -4.62
CA GLY A 223 -15.91 -4.14 -4.03
C GLY A 223 -16.54 -3.22 -5.06
N ALA A 224 -17.35 -2.25 -4.62
CA ALA A 224 -18.13 -1.41 -5.51
C ALA A 224 -17.27 -0.38 -6.26
N GLY A 225 -17.43 -0.31 -7.59
CA GLY A 225 -16.77 0.67 -8.44
C GLY A 225 -15.26 0.47 -8.61
N ASN A 226 -14.73 -0.68 -8.21
CA ASN A 226 -13.30 -0.96 -8.35
C ASN A 226 -12.90 -1.29 -9.78
N THR A 227 -11.72 -0.85 -10.19
CA THR A 227 -11.16 -1.11 -11.51
C THR A 227 -9.73 -1.64 -11.38
N ALA A 228 -9.46 -2.83 -11.95
CA ALA A 228 -8.14 -3.41 -12.06
C ALA A 228 -7.87 -3.78 -13.53
N THR A 229 -6.93 -3.10 -14.19
CA THR A 229 -6.66 -3.32 -15.63
C THR A 229 -5.25 -3.83 -15.93
N GLY A 230 -4.29 -3.62 -15.04
CA GLY A 230 -2.92 -4.13 -15.23
C GLY A 230 -2.80 -5.62 -14.95
N TRP A 231 -1.99 -6.35 -15.71
CA TRP A 231 -1.71 -7.75 -15.47
C TRP A 231 -1.29 -8.04 -14.02
N GLY A 232 -1.95 -9.01 -13.37
CA GLY A 232 -1.66 -9.38 -12.00
C GLY A 232 -1.92 -8.29 -10.96
N SER A 233 -2.74 -7.28 -11.29
CA SER A 233 -3.09 -6.20 -10.35
C SER A 233 -4.28 -6.56 -9.46
N SER A 234 -4.36 -5.92 -8.29
CA SER A 234 -5.43 -6.11 -7.32
C SER A 234 -6.01 -4.78 -6.83
N ALA A 235 -7.31 -4.58 -7.00
CA ALA A 235 -8.09 -3.45 -6.50
C ALA A 235 -9.16 -3.97 -5.53
N ILE A 236 -9.01 -3.72 -4.24
CA ILE A 236 -9.91 -4.25 -3.21
C ILE A 236 -10.42 -3.12 -2.32
N GLY A 237 -11.75 -3.01 -2.19
CA GLY A 237 -12.38 -1.97 -1.38
C GLY A 237 -13.50 -1.24 -2.09
N LYS A 238 -13.52 0.09 -2.12
CA LYS A 238 -14.51 0.90 -2.81
C LYS A 238 -13.84 2.03 -3.59
N ASN A 239 -14.24 2.23 -4.86
CA ASN A 239 -13.65 3.23 -5.75
C ASN A 239 -12.13 3.13 -5.86
N VAL A 240 -11.61 1.91 -5.91
CA VAL A 240 -10.17 1.65 -6.03
C VAL A 240 -9.81 1.45 -7.49
N GLN A 241 -8.84 2.21 -7.99
CA GLN A 241 -8.36 2.15 -9.37
C GLN A 241 -6.90 1.69 -9.42
N VAL A 242 -6.64 0.58 -10.09
CA VAL A 242 -5.29 0.03 -10.31
C VAL A 242 -5.13 -0.24 -11.80
N THR A 243 -4.34 0.58 -12.50
CA THR A 243 -4.27 0.55 -13.97
C THR A 243 -3.02 -0.12 -14.55
N LYS A 244 -2.01 -0.39 -13.75
CA LYS A 244 -0.75 -1.01 -14.19
C LYS A 244 -0.47 -2.35 -13.53
N GLU A 245 0.41 -3.11 -14.17
CA GLU A 245 0.73 -4.48 -13.77
C GLU A 245 1.38 -4.59 -12.38
N ARG A 246 1.12 -5.73 -11.74
CA ARG A 246 1.70 -6.13 -10.45
C ARG A 246 1.49 -5.13 -9.32
N SER A 247 0.46 -4.28 -9.43
CA SER A 247 0.16 -3.27 -8.43
C SER A 247 -1.01 -3.70 -7.56
N THR A 248 -1.00 -3.28 -6.32
CA THR A 248 -2.03 -3.64 -5.33
C THR A 248 -2.55 -2.40 -4.63
N ALA A 249 -3.86 -2.25 -4.57
CA ALA A 249 -4.51 -1.24 -3.75
C ALA A 249 -5.62 -1.85 -2.88
N LEU A 250 -5.63 -1.50 -1.59
CA LEU A 250 -6.60 -1.98 -0.61
C LEU A 250 -7.14 -0.82 0.22
N GLY A 251 -8.42 -0.51 0.10
CA GLY A 251 -9.06 0.54 0.88
C GLY A 251 -10.18 1.29 0.16
N TRP A 252 -10.26 2.59 0.31
CA TRP A 252 -11.33 3.42 -0.24
C TRP A 252 -10.77 4.68 -0.92
N ASP A 253 -11.30 5.00 -2.13
CA ASP A 253 -10.88 6.13 -2.97
C ASP A 253 -9.36 6.14 -3.21
N LEU A 254 -8.86 5.04 -3.74
CA LEU A 254 -7.43 4.85 -4.01
C LEU A 254 -7.13 4.86 -5.52
N THR A 255 -6.01 5.47 -5.90
CA THR A 255 -5.50 5.46 -7.27
C THR A 255 -4.06 4.95 -7.32
N VAL A 256 -3.82 3.91 -8.13
CA VAL A 256 -2.49 3.40 -8.45
C VAL A 256 -2.38 3.27 -9.96
N ASP A 257 -1.60 4.11 -10.59
CA ASP A 257 -1.46 4.18 -12.05
C ASP A 257 -0.04 3.84 -12.56
N GLN A 258 0.78 3.28 -11.70
CA GLN A 258 2.13 2.83 -12.02
C GLN A 258 2.36 1.38 -11.62
N ALA A 259 3.39 0.74 -12.23
CA ALA A 259 3.68 -0.67 -12.08
C ALA A 259 4.34 -1.01 -10.72
N ALA A 260 4.05 -2.23 -10.25
CA ALA A 260 4.61 -2.81 -9.03
C ALA A 260 4.44 -1.94 -7.77
N ALA A 261 3.44 -1.06 -7.76
CA ALA A 261 3.15 -0.16 -6.65
C ALA A 261 2.17 -0.79 -5.65
N THR A 262 2.28 -0.40 -4.39
CA THR A 262 1.39 -0.85 -3.30
C THR A 262 0.77 0.34 -2.58
N LEU A 263 -0.56 0.31 -2.40
CA LEU A 263 -1.28 1.35 -1.70
C LEU A 263 -2.34 0.75 -0.76
N VAL A 264 -2.27 1.08 0.51
CA VAL A 264 -3.26 0.66 1.50
C VAL A 264 -3.76 1.85 2.29
N GLY A 265 -5.08 2.08 2.30
CA GLY A 265 -5.62 3.16 3.10
C GLY A 265 -6.86 3.85 2.56
N TYR A 266 -6.92 5.17 2.71
CA TYR A 266 -8.06 6.01 2.34
C TYR A 266 -7.61 7.27 1.60
N ASN A 267 -8.33 7.64 0.52
CA ASN A 267 -8.13 8.89 -0.23
C ASN A 267 -6.66 9.16 -0.55
N SER A 268 -5.99 8.21 -1.19
CA SER A 268 -4.55 8.23 -1.42
C SER A 268 -4.19 7.87 -2.87
N GLN A 269 -3.00 8.31 -3.30
CA GLN A 269 -2.56 8.13 -4.68
C GLN A 269 -1.09 7.70 -4.73
N VAL A 270 -0.78 6.78 -5.64
CA VAL A 270 0.59 6.38 -5.98
C VAL A 270 0.76 6.47 -7.50
N HIS A 271 1.49 7.49 -7.94
CA HIS A 271 1.83 7.76 -9.33
C HIS A 271 3.28 7.38 -9.68
N ALA A 272 3.96 6.64 -8.80
CA ALA A 272 5.35 6.24 -8.95
C ALA A 272 5.50 4.72 -9.14
N ASN A 273 6.40 4.32 -10.05
CA ASN A 273 6.79 2.92 -10.17
C ASN A 273 7.39 2.42 -8.85
N GLN A 274 6.94 1.24 -8.40
CA GLN A 274 7.38 0.60 -7.16
C GLN A 274 7.20 1.50 -5.91
N GLY A 275 6.27 2.45 -5.97
CA GLY A 275 5.89 3.28 -4.85
C GLY A 275 5.10 2.48 -3.80
N THR A 276 5.31 2.79 -2.52
CA THR A 276 4.60 2.18 -1.40
C THR A 276 3.90 3.23 -0.55
N GLY A 277 2.59 3.19 -0.48
CA GLY A 277 1.76 4.06 0.34
C GLY A 277 0.98 3.29 1.41
N LEU A 278 1.01 3.74 2.66
CA LEU A 278 0.23 3.16 3.75
C LEU A 278 -0.35 4.26 4.65
N GLY A 279 -1.66 4.45 4.62
CA GLY A 279 -2.33 5.42 5.47
C GLY A 279 -3.45 6.19 4.78
N SER A 280 -3.63 7.45 5.12
CA SER A 280 -4.69 8.31 4.58
C SER A 280 -4.11 9.58 3.98
N THR A 281 -4.65 9.98 2.82
CA THR A 281 -4.18 11.17 2.09
C THR A 281 -2.68 11.10 1.80
N ILE A 282 -2.22 9.94 1.38
CA ILE A 282 -0.85 9.72 0.91
C ILE A 282 -0.77 10.15 -0.55
N ASN A 283 0.24 10.93 -0.91
CA ASN A 283 0.54 11.29 -2.29
C ASN A 283 1.98 10.93 -2.63
N ILE A 284 2.17 9.96 -3.54
CA ILE A 284 3.48 9.58 -4.08
C ILE A 284 3.51 9.95 -5.55
N GLU A 285 4.24 10.99 -5.90
CA GLU A 285 4.27 11.56 -7.24
C GLU A 285 5.07 10.71 -8.24
N SER A 286 4.87 10.98 -9.52
CA SER A 286 5.47 10.19 -10.62
C SER A 286 7.00 10.17 -10.64
N ALA A 287 7.65 11.22 -10.16
CA ALA A 287 9.10 11.30 -10.02
C ALA A 287 9.64 10.43 -8.88
N ALA A 288 8.80 10.07 -7.89
CA ALA A 288 9.17 9.35 -6.68
C ALA A 288 9.27 7.83 -6.88
N GLN A 289 9.98 7.36 -7.90
CA GLN A 289 10.25 5.92 -8.08
C GLN A 289 10.83 5.34 -6.79
N TYR A 290 10.34 4.18 -6.35
CA TYR A 290 10.71 3.51 -5.10
C TYR A 290 10.36 4.31 -3.84
N GLY A 291 9.57 5.37 -3.96
CA GLY A 291 9.17 6.22 -2.84
C GLY A 291 8.28 5.49 -1.83
N THR A 292 8.46 5.80 -0.55
CA THR A 292 7.66 5.23 0.55
C THR A 292 6.98 6.33 1.34
N GLY A 293 5.65 6.30 1.42
CA GLY A 293 4.84 7.23 2.19
C GLY A 293 3.98 6.50 3.24
N ILE A 294 4.15 6.80 4.52
CA ILE A 294 3.39 6.14 5.61
C ILE A 294 2.82 7.18 6.57
N GLY A 295 1.51 7.13 6.80
CA GLY A 295 0.86 7.95 7.81
C GLY A 295 -0.37 8.72 7.34
N TYR A 296 -0.50 9.99 7.74
CA TYR A 296 -1.61 10.86 7.37
C TYR A 296 -1.11 12.16 6.75
N GLN A 297 -1.62 12.51 5.55
CA GLN A 297 -1.15 13.67 4.78
C GLN A 297 0.37 13.66 4.57
N VAL A 298 0.83 12.67 3.82
CA VAL A 298 2.25 12.46 3.53
C VAL A 298 2.49 12.62 2.04
N ASP A 299 3.48 13.44 1.68
CA ASP A 299 3.90 13.70 0.30
C ASP A 299 5.29 13.11 0.03
N VAL A 300 5.43 12.35 -1.05
CA VAL A 300 6.72 11.85 -1.53
C VAL A 300 6.88 12.26 -2.99
N THR A 301 7.86 13.11 -3.27
CA THR A 301 8.12 13.62 -4.61
C THR A 301 9.50 13.25 -5.14
N GLY A 302 10.41 12.84 -4.24
CA GLY A 302 11.77 12.43 -4.59
C GLY A 302 11.90 10.94 -4.88
N LYS A 303 12.77 10.57 -5.81
CA LYS A 303 13.14 9.17 -6.08
C LYS A 303 13.80 8.55 -4.85
N ASN A 304 13.50 7.28 -4.54
CA ASN A 304 13.96 6.55 -3.35
C ASN A 304 13.62 7.24 -2.01
N ALA A 305 12.80 8.28 -2.01
CA ALA A 305 12.54 9.06 -0.82
C ALA A 305 11.57 8.35 0.15
N VAL A 306 11.74 8.63 1.44
CA VAL A 306 10.93 8.03 2.51
C VAL A 306 10.31 9.14 3.35
N ALA A 307 8.98 9.17 3.43
CA ALA A 307 8.23 10.06 4.30
C ALA A 307 7.33 9.26 5.24
N ILE A 308 7.54 9.40 6.55
CA ILE A 308 6.77 8.69 7.58
C ILE A 308 6.29 9.68 8.62
N GLY A 309 4.98 9.83 8.79
CA GLY A 309 4.48 10.75 9.79
C GLY A 309 3.06 11.22 9.57
N SER A 310 2.78 12.42 10.05
CA SER A 310 1.47 13.03 9.91
C SER A 310 1.57 14.54 9.68
N SER A 311 0.49 15.15 9.20
CA SER A 311 0.40 16.62 9.24
C SER A 311 0.25 17.09 10.70
N GLY A 312 0.92 18.18 11.05
CA GLY A 312 0.82 18.76 12.39
C GLY A 312 -0.38 19.67 12.56
N ASP A 313 -0.40 20.73 11.79
CA ASP A 313 -1.46 21.73 11.76
C ASP A 313 -1.98 21.82 10.32
N LEU A 314 -3.15 22.40 10.12
CA LEU A 314 -3.78 22.54 8.80
C LEU A 314 -2.79 23.04 7.74
N GLY A 315 -2.44 22.17 6.80
CA GLY A 315 -1.66 22.51 5.60
C GLY A 315 -0.17 22.19 5.60
N THR A 316 0.41 21.62 6.70
CA THR A 316 1.81 21.20 6.70
C THR A 316 1.94 19.70 6.67
N HIS A 317 2.26 19.14 5.52
CA HIS A 317 2.45 17.70 5.33
C HIS A 317 3.85 17.25 5.76
N THR A 318 3.99 15.99 6.17
CA THR A 318 5.30 15.36 6.20
C THR A 318 5.71 15.08 4.77
N ALA A 319 6.87 15.60 4.33
CA ALA A 319 7.26 15.58 2.94
C ALA A 319 8.74 15.21 2.73
N ALA A 320 8.99 14.24 1.84
CA ALA A 320 10.32 13.91 1.33
C ALA A 320 10.37 14.27 -0.17
N ARG A 321 11.05 15.39 -0.50
CA ARG A 321 10.88 16.06 -1.78
C ARG A 321 11.96 15.79 -2.81
N ALA A 322 13.15 15.43 -2.39
CA ALA A 322 14.29 15.21 -3.28
C ALA A 322 14.71 13.73 -3.29
N THR A 323 15.57 13.36 -4.23
CA THR A 323 16.13 12.02 -4.34
C THR A 323 16.82 11.60 -3.03
N ASP A 324 16.59 10.38 -2.59
CA ASP A 324 17.16 9.78 -1.39
C ASP A 324 16.83 10.55 -0.09
N ALA A 325 15.86 11.46 -0.11
CA ALA A 325 15.45 12.23 1.07
C ALA A 325 14.66 11.39 2.08
N VAL A 326 14.89 11.62 3.37
CA VAL A 326 14.21 10.95 4.49
C VAL A 326 13.54 11.97 5.40
N ALA A 327 12.21 11.89 5.53
CA ALA A 327 11.41 12.74 6.42
C ALA A 327 10.60 11.86 7.40
N VAL A 328 10.90 11.94 8.70
CA VAL A 328 10.22 11.13 9.73
C VAL A 328 9.73 12.00 10.88
N GLY A 329 8.42 12.11 11.07
CA GLY A 329 7.81 12.89 12.15
C GLY A 329 6.55 13.62 11.70
N THR A 330 6.07 14.53 12.55
CA THR A 330 4.89 15.37 12.27
C THR A 330 5.31 16.66 11.58
N ALA A 331 4.76 16.97 10.42
CA ALA A 331 5.09 18.17 9.64
C ALA A 331 6.59 18.31 9.34
N THR A 332 7.25 17.20 9.11
CA THR A 332 8.70 17.11 8.87
C THR A 332 8.98 17.23 7.37
N VAL A 333 9.99 18.00 7.00
CA VAL A 333 10.29 18.26 5.58
C VAL A 333 11.77 18.01 5.27
N ALA A 334 12.06 17.11 4.33
CA ALA A 334 13.37 16.89 3.74
C ALA A 334 13.31 17.30 2.26
N SER A 335 13.95 18.39 1.88
CA SER A 335 13.85 18.97 0.53
C SER A 335 15.12 18.87 -0.31
N GLY A 336 16.28 18.66 0.30
CA GLY A 336 17.55 18.46 -0.40
C GLY A 336 17.78 17.01 -0.81
N GLU A 337 18.63 16.79 -1.80
CA GLU A 337 19.10 15.47 -2.18
C GLU A 337 19.85 14.82 -1.00
N ALA A 338 19.54 13.55 -0.70
CA ALA A 338 20.05 12.82 0.45
C ALA A 338 19.86 13.54 1.81
N ALA A 339 18.91 14.48 1.90
CA ALA A 339 18.62 15.18 3.13
C ALA A 339 17.87 14.28 4.13
N THR A 340 18.17 14.43 5.42
CA THR A 340 17.53 13.69 6.50
C THR A 340 16.88 14.63 7.51
N ALA A 341 15.56 14.58 7.65
CA ALA A 341 14.79 15.31 8.64
C ALA A 341 14.05 14.35 9.56
N ILE A 342 14.30 14.39 10.86
CA ILE A 342 13.66 13.51 11.85
C ILE A 342 13.20 14.33 13.06
N GLY A 343 11.89 14.32 13.34
CA GLY A 343 11.29 15.03 14.47
C GLY A 343 10.15 15.95 14.04
N LYS A 344 9.33 16.38 15.00
CA LYS A 344 8.22 17.29 14.72
C LYS A 344 8.75 18.61 14.17
N LYS A 345 8.26 19.00 12.97
CA LYS A 345 8.66 20.25 12.29
C LYS A 345 10.17 20.35 12.01
N ALA A 346 10.89 19.23 11.96
CA ALA A 346 12.27 19.22 11.52
C ALA A 346 12.34 19.56 10.02
N ALA A 347 13.30 20.39 9.62
CA ALA A 347 13.47 20.83 8.24
C ALA A 347 14.93 20.67 7.78
N ALA A 348 15.18 19.80 6.80
CA ALA A 348 16.44 19.63 6.10
C ALA A 348 16.25 20.11 4.66
N SER A 349 16.75 21.32 4.33
CA SER A 349 16.32 22.04 3.14
C SER A 349 17.21 21.87 1.92
N ASN A 350 18.49 21.60 2.11
CA ASN A 350 19.47 21.46 1.05
C ASN A 350 20.19 20.11 1.06
N ASP A 351 20.99 19.87 0.04
CA ASP A 351 21.63 18.57 -0.23
C ASP A 351 22.54 18.13 0.93
N ASN A 352 22.44 16.82 1.25
CA ASN A 352 23.18 16.18 2.34
C ASN A 352 22.96 16.81 3.72
N SER A 353 21.93 17.63 3.90
CA SER A 353 21.61 18.27 5.17
C SER A 353 20.94 17.32 6.15
N ILE A 354 21.19 17.49 7.44
CA ILE A 354 20.63 16.66 8.52
C ILE A 354 19.96 17.56 9.56
N ALA A 355 18.66 17.35 9.82
CA ALA A 355 17.90 18.01 10.87
C ALA A 355 17.22 16.97 11.77
N ILE A 356 17.69 16.80 13.00
CA ILE A 356 17.17 15.81 13.95
C ILE A 356 16.75 16.51 15.25
N GLY A 357 15.46 16.46 15.56
CA GLY A 357 14.87 17.07 16.74
C GLY A 357 13.65 17.91 16.40
N THR A 358 12.82 18.21 17.40
CA THR A 358 11.67 19.09 17.20
C THR A 358 12.15 20.49 16.82
N ASN A 359 11.61 21.04 15.74
CA ASN A 359 11.97 22.35 15.14
C ASN A 359 13.46 22.44 14.72
N ALA A 360 14.21 21.35 14.63
CA ALA A 360 15.57 21.38 14.12
C ALA A 360 15.58 21.86 12.67
N THR A 361 16.45 22.80 12.32
CA THR A 361 16.51 23.38 10.99
C THR A 361 17.93 23.33 10.44
N SER A 362 18.10 22.64 9.32
CA SER A 362 19.34 22.60 8.55
C SER A 362 19.05 23.21 7.17
N SER A 363 19.54 24.43 6.94
CA SER A 363 19.08 25.24 5.81
C SER A 363 20.01 25.25 4.61
N ASP A 364 21.22 24.71 4.73
CA ASP A 364 22.21 24.72 3.65
C ASP A 364 22.91 23.38 3.48
N SER A 365 23.67 23.23 2.40
CA SER A 365 24.30 21.96 2.01
C SER A 365 25.27 21.44 3.07
N ALA A 366 25.23 20.12 3.31
CA ALA A 366 26.05 19.42 4.30
C ALA A 366 25.96 20.00 5.73
N ALA A 367 24.92 20.77 6.04
CA ALA A 367 24.69 21.29 7.37
C ALA A 367 24.05 20.24 8.27
N VAL A 368 24.37 20.25 9.56
CA VAL A 368 23.89 19.31 10.57
C VAL A 368 23.29 20.05 11.76
N ALA A 369 22.00 19.90 11.99
CA ALA A 369 21.28 20.46 13.14
C ALA A 369 20.67 19.31 13.97
N ILE A 370 21.16 19.08 15.18
CA ILE A 370 20.70 18.01 16.07
C ILE A 370 20.32 18.59 17.44
N GLY A 371 19.06 18.50 17.80
CA GLY A 371 18.52 18.97 19.06
C GLY A 371 17.23 19.78 18.88
N TYR A 372 16.51 20.02 19.98
CA TYR A 372 15.33 20.86 19.97
C TYR A 372 15.71 22.30 19.58
N ASP A 373 14.99 22.91 18.62
CA ASP A 373 15.25 24.28 18.10
C ASP A 373 16.70 24.52 17.63
N SER A 374 17.47 23.47 17.30
CA SER A 374 18.81 23.62 16.74
C SER A 374 18.77 24.20 15.33
N LYS A 375 19.73 25.07 15.00
CA LYS A 375 19.80 25.76 13.70
C LYS A 375 21.19 25.71 13.10
N ALA A 376 21.31 25.10 11.93
CA ALA A 376 22.51 25.08 11.10
C ALA A 376 22.17 25.76 9.77
N SER A 377 22.57 27.04 9.61
CA SER A 377 22.03 27.90 8.56
C SER A 377 22.97 28.18 7.40
N ASN A 378 24.16 27.53 7.38
CA ASN A 378 25.15 27.77 6.33
C ASN A 378 25.88 26.45 5.98
N THR A 379 26.56 26.43 4.83
CA THR A 379 27.25 25.27 4.30
C THR A 379 28.26 24.67 5.28
N GLY A 380 28.23 23.34 5.45
CA GLY A 380 29.18 22.60 6.27
C GLY A 380 29.13 22.94 7.77
N THR A 381 28.03 23.49 8.26
CA THR A 381 27.85 23.85 9.67
C THR A 381 27.34 22.69 10.51
N VAL A 382 27.73 22.66 11.80
CA VAL A 382 27.27 21.68 12.77
C VAL A 382 26.72 22.38 14.01
N ALA A 383 25.43 22.24 14.27
CA ALA A 383 24.72 22.74 15.43
C ALA A 383 24.13 21.57 16.24
N ILE A 384 24.71 21.23 17.38
CA ILE A 384 24.28 20.11 18.22
C ILE A 384 23.96 20.58 19.63
N GLY A 385 22.71 20.42 20.05
CA GLY A 385 22.22 20.80 21.37
C GLY A 385 20.89 21.54 21.32
N TYR A 386 20.26 21.68 22.47
CA TYR A 386 19.04 22.50 22.61
C TYR A 386 19.36 23.96 22.22
N GLY A 387 18.64 24.50 21.24
CA GLY A 387 18.82 25.87 20.79
C GLY A 387 20.22 26.21 20.26
N ALA A 388 21.04 25.23 19.91
CA ALA A 388 22.33 25.48 19.28
C ALA A 388 22.15 26.21 17.95
N ASN A 389 22.92 27.29 17.70
CA ASN A 389 22.71 28.14 16.55
C ASN A 389 24.02 28.46 15.81
N VAL A 390 24.12 28.03 14.56
CA VAL A 390 25.29 28.23 13.69
C VAL A 390 24.86 28.97 12.43
N THR A 391 25.36 30.18 12.25
CA THR A 391 25.17 30.97 11.04
C THR A 391 26.49 31.28 10.32
N GLY A 392 27.63 31.06 10.97
CA GLY A 392 28.94 31.17 10.34
C GLY A 392 29.26 29.95 9.47
N TYR A 393 29.70 30.14 8.23
CA TYR A 393 30.04 29.03 7.31
C TYR A 393 31.13 28.12 7.92
N THR A 394 31.07 26.82 7.66
CA THR A 394 31.97 25.77 8.13
C THR A 394 32.28 25.82 9.65
N SER A 395 31.30 26.28 10.44
CA SER A 395 31.44 26.43 11.89
C SER A 395 30.74 25.32 12.66
N VAL A 396 31.18 25.09 13.88
CA VAL A 396 30.68 24.07 14.79
C VAL A 396 30.22 24.69 16.10
N ALA A 397 28.96 24.41 16.53
CA ALA A 397 28.47 24.73 17.86
C ALA A 397 27.88 23.48 18.52
N ILE A 398 28.45 23.07 19.64
CA ILE A 398 27.99 21.88 20.40
C ILE A 398 27.73 22.30 21.85
N GLY A 399 26.48 22.20 22.27
CA GLY A 399 26.02 22.53 23.62
C GLY A 399 24.67 23.19 23.63
N ASN A 400 24.02 23.23 24.80
CA ASN A 400 22.77 23.98 24.97
C ASN A 400 23.03 25.46 24.68
N SER A 401 22.25 26.05 23.80
CA SER A 401 22.37 27.47 23.39
C SER A 401 23.78 27.89 22.91
N ALA A 402 24.61 26.96 22.49
CA ALA A 402 25.90 27.23 21.89
C ALA A 402 25.73 28.03 20.59
N THR A 403 26.49 29.09 20.36
CA THR A 403 26.29 30.00 19.23
C THR A 403 27.60 30.27 18.47
N ALA A 404 27.64 29.94 17.17
CA ALA A 404 28.75 30.22 16.27
C ALA A 404 28.26 31.07 15.08
N THR A 405 28.44 32.39 15.14
CA THR A 405 28.02 33.31 14.07
C THR A 405 29.18 33.79 13.20
N GLY A 406 30.40 33.69 13.68
CA GLY A 406 31.61 33.89 12.89
C GLY A 406 31.94 32.66 12.04
N GLY A 407 32.49 32.87 10.84
CA GLY A 407 32.90 31.75 9.97
C GLY A 407 34.07 30.97 10.53
N THR A 408 34.16 29.65 10.22
CA THR A 408 35.23 28.73 10.64
C THR A 408 35.47 28.70 12.16
N SER A 409 34.44 28.93 12.96
CA SER A 409 34.50 28.95 14.41
C SER A 409 34.21 27.55 15.02
N VAL A 410 34.82 27.29 16.19
CA VAL A 410 34.57 26.10 16.99
C VAL A 410 34.05 26.50 18.36
N VAL A 411 32.81 26.16 18.69
CA VAL A 411 32.15 26.51 19.94
C VAL A 411 31.63 25.27 20.63
N ILE A 412 32.17 24.91 21.80
CA ILE A 412 31.76 23.76 22.57
C ILE A 412 31.50 24.13 24.02
N GLY A 413 30.26 23.99 24.45
CA GLY A 413 29.85 24.23 25.83
C GLY A 413 28.45 24.88 25.92
N ASP A 414 27.79 24.67 27.05
CA ASP A 414 26.51 25.31 27.37
C ASP A 414 26.69 26.85 27.38
N GLY A 415 25.91 27.57 26.56
CA GLY A 415 25.98 29.02 26.40
C GLY A 415 27.32 29.54 25.86
N ALA A 416 28.18 28.71 25.32
CA ALA A 416 29.42 29.15 24.68
C ALA A 416 29.13 29.90 23.38
N SER A 417 29.99 30.89 23.04
CA SER A 417 29.75 31.69 21.84
C SER A 417 31.03 32.14 21.13
N SER A 418 30.95 32.24 19.80
CA SER A 418 31.89 32.93 18.94
C SER A 418 31.13 33.78 17.92
N THR A 419 31.35 35.10 17.94
CA THR A 419 30.73 36.03 17.00
C THR A 419 31.67 36.48 15.88
N VAL A 420 32.91 36.01 15.92
CA VAL A 420 34.01 36.37 15.02
C VAL A 420 34.54 35.19 14.24
N GLY A 421 35.19 35.45 13.12
CA GLY A 421 35.86 34.41 12.35
C GLY A 421 37.00 33.73 13.10
N LEU A 422 37.26 32.43 12.80
CA LEU A 422 38.38 31.65 13.37
C LEU A 422 38.39 31.59 14.90
N GLY A 423 37.28 31.92 15.57
CA GLY A 423 37.18 31.90 17.03
C GLY A 423 36.97 30.51 17.59
N THR A 424 37.66 30.15 18.65
CA THR A 424 37.48 28.92 19.40
C THR A 424 37.00 29.20 20.82
N ALA A 425 35.79 28.77 21.17
CA ALA A 425 35.23 28.89 22.53
C ALA A 425 34.96 27.48 23.08
N LEU A 426 35.74 27.08 24.09
CA LEU A 426 35.67 25.73 24.67
C LEU A 426 35.43 25.82 26.17
N GLY A 427 34.20 25.47 26.59
CA GLY A 427 33.75 25.48 27.98
C GLY A 427 32.42 26.20 28.16
N ARG A 428 31.69 25.87 29.24
CA ARG A 428 30.40 26.52 29.55
C ARG A 428 30.53 28.03 29.60
N GLY A 429 29.78 28.77 28.80
CA GLY A 429 29.79 30.24 28.75
C GLY A 429 31.11 30.84 28.29
N ALA A 430 31.97 30.06 27.61
CA ALA A 430 33.19 30.60 27.00
C ALA A 430 32.84 31.50 25.82
N LYS A 431 33.56 32.63 25.68
CA LYS A 431 33.32 33.66 24.65
C LYS A 431 34.58 33.98 23.85
N ALA A 432 34.57 33.59 22.56
CA ALA A 432 35.60 34.02 21.63
C ALA A 432 35.10 35.27 20.88
N ASN A 433 35.46 36.44 21.37
CA ASN A 433 34.99 37.76 20.86
C ASN A 433 35.99 38.43 19.91
N HIS A 434 37.16 37.81 19.71
CA HIS A 434 38.23 38.36 18.86
C HIS A 434 38.67 37.33 17.84
N GLU A 435 38.85 37.75 16.61
CA GLU A 435 39.24 36.90 15.48
C GLU A 435 40.53 36.13 15.79
N GLY A 436 40.57 34.85 15.38
CA GLY A 436 41.71 33.97 15.58
C GLY A 436 42.05 33.67 17.05
N SER A 437 41.15 33.95 17.98
CA SER A 437 41.39 33.81 19.41
C SER A 437 40.68 32.58 20.02
N VAL A 438 41.23 32.12 21.12
CA VAL A 438 40.78 30.91 21.85
C VAL A 438 40.34 31.31 23.27
N ALA A 439 39.11 31.05 23.64
CA ALA A 439 38.58 31.09 25.01
C ALA A 439 38.51 29.65 25.56
N LEU A 440 39.42 29.32 26.46
CA LEU A 440 39.54 27.97 27.00
C LEU A 440 39.14 27.89 28.47
N GLY A 441 38.11 27.13 28.77
CA GLY A 441 37.58 26.93 30.11
C GLY A 441 36.26 27.66 30.36
N ALA A 442 35.51 27.21 31.39
CA ALA A 442 34.21 27.77 31.71
C ALA A 442 34.29 29.30 31.96
N GLN A 443 33.43 30.07 31.28
CA GLN A 443 33.34 31.52 31.38
C GLN A 443 34.66 32.26 31.05
N SER A 444 35.54 31.62 30.26
CA SER A 444 36.69 32.32 29.68
C SER A 444 36.22 33.26 28.59
N GLU A 445 36.90 34.40 28.45
CA GLU A 445 36.57 35.43 27.47
C GLU A 445 37.87 35.96 26.85
N THR A 446 37.92 36.02 25.52
CA THR A 446 39.09 36.55 24.84
C THR A 446 39.15 38.06 24.97
N GLY A 447 40.33 38.61 25.17
CA GLY A 447 40.65 40.03 24.99
C GLY A 447 41.30 40.28 23.64
N ALA A 448 41.43 41.54 23.27
CA ALA A 448 42.17 41.93 22.08
C ALA A 448 43.63 41.47 22.18
N ALA A 449 44.20 41.07 21.06
CA ALA A 449 45.60 40.69 20.98
C ALA A 449 46.48 41.92 21.21
N ASN A 450 47.37 41.84 22.19
CA ASN A 450 48.34 42.89 22.47
C ASN A 450 49.67 42.53 21.82
N SER A 451 50.10 43.35 20.88
CA SER A 451 51.41 43.22 20.24
C SER A 451 52.45 44.04 21.01
N THR A 452 53.47 43.37 21.55
CA THR A 452 54.53 44.06 22.30
C THR A 452 55.88 43.64 21.70
N SER A 453 56.48 44.51 20.93
CA SER A 453 57.77 44.25 20.25
C SER A 453 59.00 44.66 21.03
N THR A 454 58.84 45.48 22.06
CA THR A 454 59.96 45.98 22.90
C THR A 454 59.56 46.06 24.35
N MET A 455 60.52 45.85 25.24
CA MET A 455 60.39 46.04 26.70
C MET A 455 61.56 46.84 27.21
N THR A 456 61.28 47.80 28.10
CA THR A 456 62.35 48.58 28.74
C THR A 456 62.60 48.07 30.17
N VAL A 457 63.86 47.68 30.46
CA VAL A 457 64.31 47.22 31.76
C VAL A 457 65.50 48.11 32.19
N ALA A 458 65.45 48.71 33.36
CA ALA A 458 66.50 49.60 33.88
C ALA A 458 66.97 50.65 32.88
N GLY A 459 66.05 51.28 32.13
CA GLY A 459 66.33 52.32 31.16
C GLY A 459 66.87 51.83 29.78
N LYS A 460 67.05 50.54 29.60
CA LYS A 460 67.51 49.91 28.35
C LYS A 460 66.36 49.18 27.62
N SER A 461 66.20 49.49 26.34
CA SER A 461 65.16 48.82 25.51
C SER A 461 65.73 47.55 24.93
N TYR A 462 64.88 46.48 25.00
CA TYR A 462 65.13 45.16 24.42
C TYR A 462 64.06 44.83 23.40
N THR A 463 64.46 44.25 22.26
CA THR A 463 63.55 43.74 21.26
C THR A 463 63.06 42.38 21.72
N LEU A 464 61.76 42.14 21.66
CA LEU A 464 61.11 40.88 22.06
C LEU A 464 60.78 40.03 20.84
N ALA A 465 61.03 38.74 20.95
CA ALA A 465 60.54 37.75 19.96
C ALA A 465 59.00 37.67 20.04
N GLY A 466 58.36 37.35 18.92
CA GLY A 466 56.90 37.21 18.87
C GLY A 466 56.13 38.53 19.07
N GLY A 467 56.75 39.67 18.75
CA GLY A 467 56.16 41.02 19.00
C GLY A 467 54.86 41.31 18.31
N THR A 468 54.41 40.52 17.32
CA THR A 468 53.11 40.63 16.66
C THR A 468 52.23 39.47 17.05
N ALA A 469 51.08 39.74 17.65
CA ALA A 469 50.09 38.74 18.05
C ALA A 469 48.90 38.71 17.09
N ASN A 470 48.58 37.55 16.53
CA ASN A 470 47.43 37.34 15.66
C ASN A 470 46.12 37.02 16.39
N GLY A 471 46.19 36.74 17.69
CA GLY A 471 45.05 36.40 18.54
C GLY A 471 45.50 36.11 19.97
N THR A 472 44.55 35.78 20.84
CA THR A 472 44.83 35.48 22.24
C THR A 472 44.33 34.08 22.60
N VAL A 473 45.03 33.40 23.50
CA VAL A 473 44.53 32.24 24.23
C VAL A 473 44.15 32.69 25.63
N SER A 474 42.84 32.84 25.87
CA SER A 474 42.34 33.26 27.19
C SER A 474 41.86 32.04 27.97
N ILE A 475 42.42 31.79 29.15
CA ILE A 475 42.00 30.75 30.07
C ILE A 475 41.09 31.25 31.18
N GLY A 476 40.67 32.50 31.14
CA GLY A 476 39.83 33.17 32.12
C GLY A 476 39.09 34.39 31.59
N SER A 477 38.59 35.20 32.50
CA SER A 477 37.94 36.50 32.21
C SER A 477 38.37 37.56 33.24
N ALA A 478 37.86 38.79 33.11
CA ALA A 478 38.17 39.84 34.06
C ALA A 478 37.90 39.44 35.52
N SER A 479 36.83 38.66 35.77
CA SER A 479 36.43 38.20 37.10
C SER A 479 36.91 36.79 37.49
N LYS A 480 37.37 36.00 36.52
CA LYS A 480 37.73 34.57 36.74
C LYS A 480 39.12 34.27 36.17
N LYS A 481 40.13 34.26 37.02
CA LYS A 481 41.51 33.89 36.66
C LYS A 481 41.76 32.44 36.88
N ARG A 482 42.68 31.82 36.10
CA ARG A 482 43.13 30.46 36.24
C ARG A 482 44.66 30.39 36.23
N THR A 483 45.22 29.43 36.93
CA THR A 483 46.63 29.09 36.81
C THR A 483 46.83 28.10 35.67
N ILE A 484 47.95 28.18 34.98
CA ILE A 484 48.42 27.14 34.06
C ILE A 484 49.43 26.27 34.82
N THR A 485 49.13 24.98 35.01
CA THR A 485 49.96 24.04 35.73
C THR A 485 50.58 23.00 34.79
N ASN A 486 51.65 22.31 35.24
CA ASN A 486 52.32 21.27 34.45
C ASN A 486 52.99 21.80 33.16
N VAL A 487 53.40 23.07 33.16
CA VAL A 487 54.15 23.66 32.07
C VAL A 487 55.64 23.25 32.22
N ALA A 488 56.19 22.62 31.19
CA ALA A 488 57.62 22.30 31.13
C ALA A 488 58.44 23.59 31.08
N ALA A 489 59.70 23.54 31.50
CA ALA A 489 60.64 24.66 31.37
C ALA A 489 60.85 24.99 29.87
N GLY A 490 60.55 26.21 29.48
CA GLY A 490 60.75 26.68 28.10
C GLY A 490 62.19 27.06 27.82
N THR A 491 62.57 27.14 26.55
CA THR A 491 63.88 27.63 26.13
C THR A 491 63.99 29.12 26.47
N VAL A 492 65.04 29.55 27.16
CA VAL A 492 65.29 30.95 27.46
C VAL A 492 66.41 31.48 26.55
N SER A 493 66.01 32.25 25.50
CA SER A 493 66.91 32.89 24.55
C SER A 493 66.30 34.19 24.01
N ALA A 494 67.07 35.00 23.28
CA ALA A 494 66.60 36.23 22.69
C ALA A 494 65.53 36.00 21.59
N THR A 495 65.40 34.82 21.03
CA THR A 495 64.45 34.44 19.94
C THR A 495 63.34 33.48 20.37
N SER A 496 63.36 33.05 21.67
CA SER A 496 62.35 32.14 22.17
C SER A 496 60.98 32.79 22.33
N THR A 497 59.96 32.01 21.97
CA THR A 497 58.54 32.32 22.24
C THR A 497 57.91 31.29 23.18
N ASP A 498 58.71 30.45 23.85
CA ASP A 498 58.22 29.48 24.82
C ASP A 498 57.74 30.14 26.10
N ALA A 499 56.79 29.50 26.78
CA ALA A 499 56.36 29.96 28.11
C ALA A 499 57.44 29.63 29.15
N VAL A 500 57.65 30.55 30.08
CA VAL A 500 58.55 30.37 31.26
C VAL A 500 57.72 29.87 32.43
N ASN A 501 58.18 28.79 33.12
CA ASN A 501 57.52 28.26 34.32
C ASN A 501 58.13 28.89 35.61
N GLY A 502 57.46 28.65 36.76
CA GLY A 502 57.87 29.23 38.04
C GLY A 502 59.28 28.84 38.54
N SER A 503 59.76 27.63 38.16
CA SER A 503 61.12 27.20 38.58
C SER A 503 62.22 27.96 37.83
N GLN A 504 61.99 28.34 36.58
CA GLN A 504 62.93 29.15 35.80
C GLN A 504 63.02 30.58 36.36
N LEU A 505 61.86 31.17 36.75
CA LEU A 505 61.85 32.47 37.41
C LEU A 505 62.51 32.42 38.82
N HIS A 506 62.27 31.35 39.58
CA HIS A 506 62.93 31.13 40.88
C HIS A 506 64.45 31.09 40.74
N ALA A 507 65.01 30.39 39.75
CA ALA A 507 66.45 30.39 39.50
C ALA A 507 67.01 31.77 39.20
N VAL A 508 66.27 32.62 38.45
CA VAL A 508 66.68 34.04 38.21
C VAL A 508 66.63 34.85 39.48
N VAL A 509 65.60 34.69 40.33
CA VAL A 509 65.50 35.37 41.63
C VAL A 509 66.67 35.02 42.53
N GLN A 510 67.01 33.74 42.64
CA GLN A 510 68.18 33.29 43.43
C GLN A 510 69.50 33.88 42.90
N ALA A 511 69.69 34.00 41.58
CA ALA A 511 70.87 34.62 40.97
C ALA A 511 70.97 36.16 41.17
N VAL A 512 69.85 36.82 41.40
CA VAL A 512 69.82 38.30 41.69
C VAL A 512 70.02 38.60 43.18
N GLU A 513 69.61 37.63 44.08
CA GLU A 513 69.76 37.75 45.53
C GLU A 513 71.14 37.34 46.02
N SER A 514 71.94 36.60 45.22
CA SER A 514 73.32 36.24 45.49
C SER A 514 74.33 37.30 45.08
#